data_b57656e81ddda1d042674d79ff04ff56
#
_entry.id   b57656e81ddda1d042674d79ff04ff56
#
_cell.length_a   1.000
_cell.length_b   1.000
_cell.length_c   1.000
_cell.angle_alpha   90.00
_cell.angle_beta   90.00
_cell.angle_gamma   90.00
#
_symmetry.space_group_name_H-M   'P 1'
#
loop_
_entity.id
_entity.type
_entity.pdbx_description
1 polymer ?
#
loop_
_entity_poly.entity_id
_entity_poly.type
_entity_poly.pdbx_seq_one_letter_code
_entity_poly.pdbx_strand_id
1 'polypeptide(L)'
;MFGYVTICEPELKMKDLRKYKAYYCGLCRKLKEDYGTMGQMTLTDDMTFAIILLSSLYEAKNRMNQHRCKVHPVKKQAMIENEITQYAADMNVLLAYYHMKDDWADEKKVSGLLGGGLLKKKAEKIAEQYPRQSKAIRESLQELSDCEKENSQEIDRSAGCFGRLMADLFVYKEDMWEQTLRRMGFFLGKYIYIMDAYEDLEEDLRKQCYNPLKRLHERADYEEQIRQILCMMIAECSAEFEKLPCLLDVDILRNILYDGVWNRYNKIQKKKLEEGNKKNEQESL
;
A
#
# COMPACT_ATOMS: atom_id res chain seq x y z
N MET A 1 2.42 -6.75 -2.42
CA MET A 1 1.65 -6.28 -1.23
C MET A 1 1.41 -4.75 -1.17
N PHE A 2 1.97 -3.90 -2.02
CA PHE A 2 1.77 -2.44 -2.04
C PHE A 2 1.38 -1.96 -3.43
N GLY A 3 0.82 -0.72 -3.54
CA GLY A 3 0.42 -0.10 -4.81
C GLY A 3 -1.07 -0.24 -5.13
N TYR A 4 -1.88 -0.53 -4.11
CA TYR A 4 -3.34 -0.64 -4.25
C TYR A 4 -4.07 0.66 -3.95
N VAL A 5 -3.44 1.60 -3.22
CA VAL A 5 -4.03 2.87 -2.79
C VAL A 5 -3.59 3.98 -3.74
N THR A 6 -4.17 4.03 -4.92
CA THR A 6 -3.82 4.96 -5.99
C THR A 6 -5.02 5.80 -6.44
N ILE A 7 -4.79 6.80 -7.27
CA ILE A 7 -5.84 7.68 -7.82
C ILE A 7 -6.62 7.02 -8.96
N CYS A 8 -7.90 7.37 -9.11
CA CYS A 8 -8.66 7.18 -10.32
C CYS A 8 -8.47 8.40 -11.25
N GLU A 9 -7.47 8.36 -12.14
CA GLU A 9 -7.12 9.51 -13.00
C GLU A 9 -8.31 10.08 -13.80
N PRO A 10 -9.21 9.27 -14.40
CA PRO A 10 -10.34 9.77 -15.18
C PRO A 10 -11.34 10.62 -14.38
N GLU A 11 -11.47 10.35 -13.08
CA GLU A 11 -12.41 11.02 -12.19
C GLU A 11 -11.78 12.22 -11.43
N LEU A 12 -10.48 12.46 -11.65
CA LEU A 12 -9.75 13.50 -10.93
C LEU A 12 -9.61 14.78 -11.76
N LYS A 13 -9.88 15.94 -11.16
CA LYS A 13 -9.64 17.23 -11.80
C LYS A 13 -8.16 17.40 -12.13
N MET A 14 -7.83 17.98 -13.28
CA MET A 14 -6.44 18.16 -13.72
C MET A 14 -5.54 18.89 -12.71
N LYS A 15 -6.07 19.82 -11.93
CA LYS A 15 -5.31 20.52 -10.89
C LYS A 15 -4.89 19.56 -9.78
N ASP A 16 -5.80 18.65 -9.39
CA ASP A 16 -5.62 17.70 -8.30
C ASP A 16 -4.70 16.55 -8.75
N LEU A 17 -4.83 16.10 -10.00
CA LEU A 17 -3.89 15.16 -10.63
C LEU A 17 -2.46 15.70 -10.62
N ARG A 18 -2.27 16.99 -11.00
CA ARG A 18 -0.95 17.61 -10.96
C ARG A 18 -0.40 17.70 -9.54
N LYS A 19 -1.26 17.95 -8.57
CA LYS A 19 -0.87 18.03 -7.16
C LYS A 19 -0.50 16.66 -6.60
N TYR A 20 -1.29 15.61 -6.89
CA TYR A 20 -0.94 14.23 -6.56
C TYR A 20 0.43 13.85 -7.12
N LYS A 21 0.65 14.09 -8.43
CA LYS A 21 1.94 13.82 -9.09
C LYS A 21 3.09 14.60 -8.45
N ALA A 22 2.83 15.80 -7.92
CA ALA A 22 3.85 16.58 -7.23
C ALA A 22 4.23 15.97 -5.86
N TYR A 23 3.29 15.43 -5.08
CA TYR A 23 3.57 14.66 -3.86
C TYR A 23 4.34 13.37 -4.16
N TYR A 24 3.90 12.61 -5.17
CA TYR A 24 4.58 11.40 -5.62
C TYR A 24 6.04 11.67 -6.05
N CYS A 25 6.27 12.73 -6.83
CA CYS A 25 7.62 13.15 -7.24
C CYS A 25 8.46 13.64 -6.06
N GLY A 26 7.86 14.30 -5.07
CA GLY A 26 8.53 14.70 -3.82
C GLY A 26 9.02 13.49 -3.05
N LEU A 27 8.16 12.49 -2.83
CA LEU A 27 8.54 11.22 -2.19
C LEU A 27 9.63 10.48 -2.97
N CYS A 28 9.48 10.36 -4.30
CA CYS A 28 10.46 9.72 -5.17
C CYS A 28 11.85 10.34 -5.03
N ARG A 29 11.90 11.68 -4.99
CA ARG A 29 13.15 12.42 -4.81
C ARG A 29 13.72 12.20 -3.43
N LYS A 30 12.91 12.30 -2.39
CA LYS A 30 13.31 12.12 -1.00
C LYS A 30 13.92 10.74 -0.77
N LEU A 31 13.27 9.70 -1.26
CA LEU A 31 13.78 8.33 -1.23
C LEU A 31 15.15 8.20 -1.91
N LYS A 32 15.33 8.88 -3.06
CA LYS A 32 16.61 8.85 -3.76
C LYS A 32 17.72 9.60 -3.03
N GLU A 33 17.42 10.78 -2.47
CA GLU A 33 18.40 11.62 -1.77
C GLU A 33 18.89 10.95 -0.49
N ASP A 34 17.99 10.38 0.31
CA ASP A 34 18.34 9.82 1.62
C ASP A 34 18.79 8.34 1.53
N TYR A 35 18.19 7.57 0.61
CA TYR A 35 18.35 6.12 0.55
C TYR A 35 18.95 5.61 -0.77
N GLY A 36 19.27 6.52 -1.70
CA GLY A 36 19.87 6.18 -2.99
C GLY A 36 18.89 5.49 -3.95
N THR A 37 19.43 4.85 -4.97
CA THR A 37 18.61 4.18 -6.00
C THR A 37 17.78 3.04 -5.42
N MET A 38 18.30 2.30 -4.44
CA MET A 38 17.56 1.22 -3.78
C MET A 38 16.32 1.76 -3.05
N GLY A 39 16.49 2.85 -2.29
CA GLY A 39 15.33 3.51 -1.67
C GLY A 39 14.32 4.04 -2.69
N GLN A 40 14.79 4.60 -3.81
CA GLN A 40 13.89 5.06 -4.87
C GLN A 40 13.07 3.92 -5.49
N MET A 41 13.61 2.71 -5.57
CA MET A 41 12.91 1.53 -6.10
C MET A 41 11.79 1.04 -5.17
N THR A 42 11.78 1.45 -3.91
CA THR A 42 10.72 1.09 -2.96
C THR A 42 9.49 2.01 -3.01
N LEU A 43 9.49 3.04 -3.88
CA LEU A 43 8.42 4.03 -4.02
C LEU A 43 7.05 3.36 -4.26
N THR A 44 6.05 3.76 -3.47
CA THR A 44 4.67 3.26 -3.59
C THR A 44 3.64 4.38 -3.62
N ASP A 45 2.51 4.13 -4.24
CA ASP A 45 1.35 5.03 -4.23
C ASP A 45 0.72 5.10 -2.83
N ASP A 46 0.72 4.00 -2.08
CA ASP A 46 0.19 3.93 -0.71
C ASP A 46 0.88 4.92 0.23
N MET A 47 2.21 5.10 0.11
CA MET A 47 2.94 6.09 0.88
C MET A 47 2.66 7.52 0.39
N THR A 48 2.37 7.71 -0.90
CA THR A 48 1.92 9.01 -1.41
C THR A 48 0.55 9.38 -0.81
N PHE A 49 -0.36 8.43 -0.71
CA PHE A 49 -1.63 8.63 0.00
C PHE A 49 -1.41 9.01 1.46
N ALA A 50 -0.52 8.30 2.18
CA ALA A 50 -0.19 8.63 3.57
C ALA A 50 0.35 10.06 3.72
N ILE A 51 1.20 10.53 2.79
CA ILE A 51 1.69 11.93 2.78
C ILE A 51 0.53 12.90 2.64
N ILE A 52 -0.36 12.69 1.67
CA ILE A 52 -1.47 13.63 1.40
C ILE A 52 -2.43 13.66 2.60
N LEU A 53 -2.79 12.50 3.14
CA LEU A 53 -3.65 12.37 4.31
C LEU A 53 -3.09 13.11 5.53
N LEU A 54 -1.88 12.76 5.94
CA LEU A 54 -1.26 13.33 7.13
C LEU A 54 -0.89 14.80 6.94
N SER A 55 -0.51 15.21 5.72
CA SER A 55 -0.27 16.63 5.40
C SER A 55 -1.54 17.45 5.46
N SER A 56 -2.68 16.91 5.05
CA SER A 56 -3.98 17.55 5.16
C SER A 56 -4.42 17.66 6.62
N LEU A 57 -4.32 16.55 7.37
CA LEU A 57 -4.74 16.48 8.77
C LEU A 57 -3.92 17.43 9.68
N TYR A 58 -2.61 17.45 9.50
CA TYR A 58 -1.69 18.24 10.34
C TYR A 58 -1.30 19.60 9.72
N GLU A 59 -1.94 19.99 8.62
CA GLU A 59 -1.69 21.26 7.91
C GLU A 59 -0.20 21.50 7.67
N ALA A 60 0.53 20.44 7.26
CA ALA A 60 1.97 20.47 7.08
C ALA A 60 2.39 21.52 6.04
N LYS A 61 3.41 22.31 6.37
CA LYS A 61 3.91 23.39 5.47
C LYS A 61 4.62 22.79 4.25
N ASN A 62 3.97 22.87 3.10
CA ASN A 62 4.49 22.41 1.83
C ASN A 62 5.61 23.30 1.29
N ARG A 63 6.73 22.70 0.90
CA ARG A 63 7.79 23.31 0.09
C ARG A 63 7.60 22.87 -1.35
N MET A 64 7.38 23.83 -2.25
CA MET A 64 7.21 23.56 -3.68
C MET A 64 8.52 23.78 -4.41
N ASN A 65 9.00 22.76 -5.11
CA ASN A 65 10.21 22.78 -5.92
C ASN A 65 9.93 22.25 -7.33
N GLN A 66 10.89 22.45 -8.23
CA GLN A 66 10.86 21.86 -9.57
C GLN A 66 12.19 21.17 -9.86
N HIS A 67 12.13 19.94 -10.35
CA HIS A 67 13.31 19.15 -10.67
C HIS A 67 13.19 18.45 -12.01
N ARG A 68 14.33 18.27 -12.71
CA ARG A 68 14.41 17.37 -13.87
C ARG A 68 14.69 15.96 -13.38
N CYS A 69 13.80 15.04 -13.67
CA CYS A 69 13.95 13.64 -13.34
C CYS A 69 14.55 12.87 -14.53
N LYS A 70 15.37 11.83 -14.26
CA LYS A 70 15.89 10.95 -15.32
C LYS A 70 14.78 10.22 -16.08
N VAL A 71 13.66 9.94 -15.41
CA VAL A 71 12.47 9.30 -16.03
C VAL A 71 11.70 10.30 -16.91
N HIS A 72 11.74 11.61 -16.57
CA HIS A 72 11.07 12.69 -17.29
C HIS A 72 12.06 13.78 -17.66
N PRO A 73 13.01 13.52 -18.60
CA PRO A 73 14.14 14.43 -18.85
C PRO A 73 13.77 15.73 -19.55
N VAL A 74 12.62 15.75 -20.26
CA VAL A 74 12.22 16.86 -21.12
C VAL A 74 11.61 18.02 -20.30
N LYS A 75 10.78 17.73 -19.30
CA LYS A 75 10.08 18.74 -18.49
C LYS A 75 10.50 18.66 -17.04
N LYS A 76 10.68 19.83 -16.41
CA LYS A 76 10.78 19.91 -14.95
C LYS A 76 9.46 19.46 -14.33
N GLN A 77 9.52 18.55 -13.37
CA GLN A 77 8.36 18.09 -12.61
C GLN A 77 8.23 18.93 -11.34
N ALA A 78 7.00 19.35 -11.04
CA ALA A 78 6.69 19.96 -9.75
C ALA A 78 6.83 18.90 -8.64
N MET A 79 7.31 19.32 -7.49
CA MET A 79 7.45 18.47 -6.31
C MET A 79 6.95 19.21 -5.09
N ILE A 80 6.26 18.48 -4.23
CA ILE A 80 5.82 18.92 -2.91
C ILE A 80 6.52 18.06 -1.87
N GLU A 81 7.20 18.70 -0.95
CA GLU A 81 7.89 18.07 0.17
C GLU A 81 7.54 18.79 1.47
N ASN A 82 7.43 18.05 2.55
CA ASN A 82 7.21 18.54 3.90
C ASN A 82 7.74 17.53 4.94
N GLU A 83 7.50 17.77 6.22
CA GLU A 83 7.92 16.85 7.29
C GLU A 83 7.31 15.44 7.16
N ILE A 84 6.09 15.34 6.64
CA ILE A 84 5.42 14.06 6.42
C ILE A 84 6.07 13.29 5.28
N THR A 85 6.63 13.98 4.26
CA THR A 85 7.36 13.33 3.18
C THR A 85 8.58 12.56 3.71
N GLN A 86 9.28 13.13 4.72
CA GLN A 86 10.38 12.42 5.39
C GLN A 86 9.89 11.18 6.12
N TYR A 87 8.85 11.35 6.94
CA TYR A 87 8.24 10.22 7.67
C TYR A 87 7.81 9.09 6.73
N ALA A 88 7.10 9.42 5.65
CA ALA A 88 6.65 8.42 4.68
C ALA A 88 7.81 7.73 3.95
N ALA A 89 8.89 8.46 3.64
CA ALA A 89 10.10 7.88 3.05
C ALA A 89 10.78 6.90 4.02
N ASP A 90 10.86 7.25 5.30
CA ASP A 90 11.41 6.40 6.35
C ASP A 90 10.59 5.12 6.50
N MET A 91 9.25 5.25 6.60
CA MET A 91 8.35 4.10 6.70
C MET A 91 8.41 3.21 5.47
N ASN A 92 8.46 3.79 4.28
CA ASN A 92 8.54 3.04 3.02
C ASN A 92 9.81 2.18 2.94
N VAL A 93 10.97 2.73 3.36
CA VAL A 93 12.23 2.00 3.40
C VAL A 93 12.22 0.94 4.49
N LEU A 94 11.65 1.23 5.65
CA LEU A 94 11.55 0.28 6.76
C LEU A 94 10.70 -0.94 6.38
N LEU A 95 9.54 -0.71 5.76
CA LEU A 95 8.67 -1.77 5.24
C LEU A 95 9.38 -2.62 4.20
N ALA A 96 10.01 -1.99 3.21
CA ALA A 96 10.74 -2.68 2.16
C ALA A 96 11.89 -3.53 2.73
N TYR A 97 12.62 -3.01 3.73
CA TYR A 97 13.70 -3.74 4.39
C TYR A 97 13.19 -4.99 5.10
N TYR A 98 12.12 -4.87 5.90
CA TYR A 98 11.57 -6.02 6.62
C TYR A 98 10.95 -7.05 5.69
N HIS A 99 10.28 -6.63 4.63
CA HIS A 99 9.77 -7.53 3.60
C HIS A 99 10.90 -8.32 2.91
N MET A 100 11.96 -7.62 2.44
CA MET A 100 13.11 -8.30 1.84
C MET A 100 13.83 -9.25 2.81
N LYS A 101 13.82 -8.94 4.12
CA LYS A 101 14.41 -9.80 5.14
C LYS A 101 13.58 -11.07 5.35
N ASP A 102 12.26 -10.98 5.26
CA ASP A 102 11.33 -12.11 5.36
C ASP A 102 11.47 -13.04 4.15
N ASP A 103 11.40 -12.50 2.95
CA ASP A 103 11.63 -13.23 1.69
C ASP A 103 12.99 -13.97 1.68
N TRP A 104 14.03 -13.37 2.25
CA TRP A 104 15.33 -14.00 2.34
C TRP A 104 15.37 -15.16 3.33
N ALA A 105 14.64 -15.06 4.44
CA ALA A 105 14.55 -16.13 5.43
C ALA A 105 13.85 -17.37 4.85
N ASP A 106 12.83 -17.15 4.01
CA ASP A 106 12.01 -18.24 3.47
C ASP A 106 12.59 -18.86 2.19
N GLU A 107 13.13 -18.07 1.25
CA GLU A 107 13.53 -18.54 -0.08
C GLU A 107 15.06 -18.57 -0.33
N LYS A 108 15.90 -18.09 0.60
CA LYS A 108 17.37 -17.95 0.44
C LYS A 108 17.79 -17.28 -0.88
N LYS A 109 16.94 -16.42 -1.43
CA LYS A 109 17.22 -15.72 -2.69
C LYS A 109 18.38 -14.74 -2.54
N VAL A 110 19.44 -14.94 -3.34
CA VAL A 110 20.67 -14.12 -3.37
C VAL A 110 20.39 -12.63 -3.64
N SER A 111 19.30 -12.31 -4.36
CA SER A 111 18.89 -10.93 -4.63
C SER A 111 18.50 -10.14 -3.37
N GLY A 112 17.91 -10.80 -2.36
CA GLY A 112 17.59 -10.21 -1.07
C GLY A 112 18.84 -9.83 -0.25
N LEU A 113 19.92 -10.59 -0.39
CA LEU A 113 21.18 -10.35 0.33
C LEU A 113 21.87 -9.03 -0.06
N LEU A 114 21.91 -8.72 -1.37
CA LEU A 114 22.56 -7.51 -1.87
C LEU A 114 21.75 -6.24 -1.57
N GLY A 115 20.43 -6.29 -1.78
CA GLY A 115 19.53 -5.17 -1.50
C GLY A 115 19.35 -4.91 0.00
N GLY A 116 19.13 -5.97 0.79
CA GLY A 116 18.96 -5.89 2.24
C GLY A 116 20.19 -5.33 2.97
N GLY A 117 21.40 -5.71 2.54
CA GLY A 117 22.64 -5.21 3.14
C GLY A 117 22.84 -3.70 2.99
N LEU A 118 22.45 -3.13 1.84
CA LEU A 118 22.57 -1.69 1.59
C LEU A 118 21.58 -0.85 2.42
N LEU A 119 20.37 -1.37 2.64
CA LEU A 119 19.33 -0.68 3.40
C LEU A 119 19.43 -0.94 4.91
N LYS A 120 20.09 -2.03 5.34
CA LYS A 120 20.14 -2.48 6.74
C LYS A 120 20.52 -1.37 7.73
N LYS A 121 21.67 -0.73 7.53
CA LYS A 121 22.15 0.34 8.43
C LYS A 121 21.20 1.54 8.49
N LYS A 122 20.50 1.81 7.38
CA LYS A 122 19.54 2.92 7.31
C LYS A 122 18.24 2.51 8.01
N ALA A 123 17.76 1.29 7.78
CA ALA A 123 16.59 0.74 8.46
C ALA A 123 16.79 0.64 9.98
N GLU A 124 17.99 0.27 10.45
CA GLU A 124 18.33 0.27 11.88
C GLU A 124 18.19 1.67 12.50
N LYS A 125 18.70 2.72 11.82
CA LYS A 125 18.55 4.12 12.28
C LYS A 125 17.09 4.58 12.28
N ILE A 126 16.33 4.21 11.25
CA ILE A 126 14.89 4.51 11.20
C ILE A 126 14.17 3.80 12.35
N ALA A 127 14.52 2.55 12.63
CA ALA A 127 13.94 1.78 13.74
C ALA A 127 14.22 2.39 15.11
N GLU A 128 15.39 3.00 15.30
CA GLU A 128 15.74 3.76 16.52
C GLU A 128 14.91 5.04 16.62
N GLN A 129 14.66 5.72 15.51
CA GLN A 129 13.88 6.96 15.46
C GLN A 129 12.38 6.72 15.63
N TYR A 130 11.86 5.60 15.12
CA TYR A 130 10.45 5.22 15.14
C TYR A 130 10.24 3.84 15.77
N PRO A 131 10.51 3.70 17.08
CA PRO A 131 10.52 2.39 17.77
C PRO A 131 9.14 1.73 17.77
N ARG A 132 8.04 2.49 17.89
CA ARG A 132 6.66 2.00 17.87
C ARG A 132 6.33 1.37 16.54
N GLN A 133 6.52 2.11 15.43
CA GLN A 133 6.25 1.62 14.09
C GLN A 133 7.14 0.43 13.72
N SER A 134 8.42 0.50 14.05
CA SER A 134 9.35 -0.60 13.81
C SER A 134 8.95 -1.89 14.55
N LYS A 135 8.48 -1.76 15.79
CA LYS A 135 7.97 -2.89 16.58
C LYS A 135 6.72 -3.48 15.93
N ALA A 136 5.74 -2.62 15.60
CA ALA A 136 4.49 -3.05 14.96
C ALA A 136 4.73 -3.78 13.63
N ILE A 137 5.62 -3.26 12.78
CA ILE A 137 5.97 -3.90 11.51
C ILE A 137 6.55 -5.30 11.76
N ARG A 138 7.53 -5.44 12.66
CA ARG A 138 8.17 -6.73 12.95
C ARG A 138 7.19 -7.76 13.51
N GLU A 139 6.38 -7.35 14.51
CA GLU A 139 5.42 -8.25 15.16
C GLU A 139 4.35 -8.70 14.16
N SER A 140 3.81 -7.76 13.36
CA SER A 140 2.78 -8.09 12.36
C SER A 140 3.30 -9.00 11.25
N LEU A 141 4.51 -8.77 10.74
CA LEU A 141 5.12 -9.64 9.73
C LEU A 141 5.43 -11.03 10.31
N GLN A 142 5.90 -11.11 11.56
CA GLN A 142 6.13 -12.39 12.22
C GLN A 142 4.83 -13.20 12.38
N GLU A 143 3.75 -12.55 12.87
CA GLU A 143 2.45 -13.19 12.98
C GLU A 143 1.89 -13.64 11.63
N LEU A 144 2.15 -12.85 10.56
CA LEU A 144 1.74 -13.22 9.21
C LEU A 144 2.51 -14.46 8.72
N SER A 145 3.82 -14.49 8.92
CA SER A 145 4.66 -15.67 8.62
C SER A 145 4.18 -16.91 9.40
N ASP A 146 3.76 -16.74 10.65
CA ASP A 146 3.20 -17.85 11.44
C ASP A 146 1.86 -18.34 10.86
N CYS A 147 0.98 -17.44 10.40
CA CYS A 147 -0.25 -17.81 9.68
C CYS A 147 0.04 -18.59 8.40
N GLU A 148 1.08 -18.22 7.66
CA GLU A 148 1.52 -18.91 6.44
C GLU A 148 2.04 -20.30 6.73
N LYS A 149 2.91 -20.45 7.75
CA LYS A 149 3.44 -21.76 8.18
C LYS A 149 2.36 -22.71 8.70
N GLU A 150 1.36 -22.19 9.39
CA GLU A 150 0.19 -22.93 9.86
C GLU A 150 -0.81 -23.23 8.73
N ASN A 151 -0.60 -22.65 7.53
CA ASN A 151 -1.54 -22.68 6.41
C ASN A 151 -2.96 -22.26 6.83
N SER A 152 -3.03 -21.16 7.61
CA SER A 152 -4.29 -20.67 8.18
C SER A 152 -5.25 -20.21 7.09
N GLN A 153 -6.47 -20.72 7.10
CA GLN A 153 -7.54 -20.31 6.18
C GLN A 153 -8.48 -19.26 6.82
N GLU A 154 -8.08 -18.69 7.94
CA GLU A 154 -8.80 -17.60 8.60
C GLU A 154 -8.38 -16.26 8.01
N ILE A 155 -9.12 -15.78 7.00
CA ILE A 155 -8.85 -14.55 6.26
C ILE A 155 -8.71 -13.36 7.23
N ASP A 156 -9.57 -13.29 8.24
CA ASP A 156 -9.58 -12.17 9.20
C ASP A 156 -8.32 -12.14 10.05
N ARG A 157 -7.77 -13.30 10.43
CA ARG A 157 -6.52 -13.41 11.18
C ARG A 157 -5.34 -12.88 10.37
N SER A 158 -5.14 -13.38 9.15
CA SER A 158 -4.02 -12.98 8.28
C SER A 158 -4.13 -11.52 7.84
N ALA A 159 -5.30 -11.08 7.38
CA ALA A 159 -5.55 -9.68 7.03
C ALA A 159 -5.41 -8.75 8.24
N GLY A 160 -5.79 -9.21 9.44
CA GLY A 160 -5.65 -8.48 10.69
C GLY A 160 -4.19 -8.18 11.05
N CYS A 161 -3.24 -9.07 10.72
CA CYS A 161 -1.81 -8.82 10.93
C CYS A 161 -1.36 -7.59 10.12
N PHE A 162 -1.66 -7.56 8.84
CA PHE A 162 -1.32 -6.40 7.99
C PHE A 162 -2.12 -5.15 8.35
N GLY A 163 -3.36 -5.33 8.80
CA GLY A 163 -4.18 -4.25 9.35
C GLY A 163 -3.52 -3.57 10.56
N ARG A 164 -2.99 -4.33 11.52
CA ARG A 164 -2.28 -3.78 12.69
C ARG A 164 -1.02 -3.02 12.29
N LEU A 165 -0.26 -3.54 11.34
CA LEU A 165 0.91 -2.87 10.78
C LEU A 165 0.53 -1.49 10.23
N MET A 166 -0.48 -1.43 9.36
CA MET A 166 -0.94 -0.18 8.75
C MET A 166 -1.56 0.77 9.77
N ALA A 167 -2.23 0.25 10.79
CA ALA A 167 -2.77 1.07 11.89
C ALA A 167 -1.67 1.88 12.59
N ASP A 168 -0.54 1.24 12.94
CA ASP A 168 0.58 1.91 13.58
C ASP A 168 1.33 2.86 12.64
N LEU A 169 1.39 2.53 11.34
CA LEU A 169 2.04 3.35 10.33
C LEU A 169 1.28 4.67 10.11
N PHE A 170 -0.05 4.65 10.10
CA PHE A 170 -0.84 5.87 9.90
C PHE A 170 -0.83 6.81 11.12
N VAL A 171 -0.53 6.32 12.30
CA VAL A 171 -0.36 7.16 13.49
C VAL A 171 1.02 7.84 13.47
N TYR A 172 1.08 9.02 12.86
CA TYR A 172 2.28 9.86 12.85
C TYR A 172 2.58 10.45 14.23
N LYS A 173 1.54 10.92 14.94
CA LYS A 173 1.59 11.46 16.30
C LYS A 173 0.56 10.76 17.18
N GLU A 174 0.90 10.52 18.44
CA GLU A 174 -0.01 10.03 19.47
C GLU A 174 -0.78 11.23 20.06
N ASP A 175 -1.87 11.59 19.41
CA ASP A 175 -2.73 12.72 19.76
C ASP A 175 -4.22 12.34 19.69
N MET A 176 -5.10 13.33 19.66
CA MET A 176 -6.54 13.10 19.61
C MET A 176 -7.05 12.36 18.38
N TRP A 177 -6.25 12.30 17.30
CA TRP A 177 -6.58 11.60 16.05
C TRP A 177 -6.09 10.17 16.01
N GLU A 178 -5.29 9.76 16.99
CA GLU A 178 -4.65 8.44 17.05
C GLU A 178 -5.64 7.30 16.81
N GLN A 179 -6.75 7.29 17.54
CA GLN A 179 -7.73 6.19 17.46
C GLN A 179 -8.39 6.12 16.08
N THR A 180 -8.73 7.27 15.50
CA THR A 180 -9.33 7.35 14.17
C THR A 180 -8.35 6.91 13.09
N LEU A 181 -7.09 7.38 13.15
CA LEU A 181 -6.03 6.97 12.23
C LEU A 181 -5.71 5.47 12.35
N ARG A 182 -5.69 4.91 13.57
CA ARG A 182 -5.50 3.47 13.79
C ARG A 182 -6.60 2.64 13.12
N ARG A 183 -7.86 3.01 13.33
CA ARG A 183 -8.99 2.29 12.73
C ARG A 183 -8.98 2.41 11.21
N MET A 184 -8.75 3.62 10.69
CA MET A 184 -8.61 3.86 9.26
C MET A 184 -7.49 3.00 8.65
N GLY A 185 -6.29 3.06 9.22
CA GLY A 185 -5.12 2.29 8.77
C GLY A 185 -5.36 0.78 8.88
N PHE A 186 -6.03 0.32 9.95
CA PHE A 186 -6.35 -1.10 10.14
C PHE A 186 -7.24 -1.64 9.00
N PHE A 187 -8.32 -0.97 8.68
CA PHE A 187 -9.23 -1.43 7.62
C PHE A 187 -8.61 -1.27 6.22
N LEU A 188 -7.82 -0.22 6.00
CA LEU A 188 -7.08 -0.06 4.75
C LEU A 188 -6.02 -1.17 4.58
N GLY A 189 -5.31 -1.51 5.65
CA GLY A 189 -4.35 -2.61 5.64
C GLY A 189 -5.01 -3.97 5.35
N LYS A 190 -6.15 -4.26 5.96
CA LYS A 190 -6.92 -5.46 5.64
C LYS A 190 -7.36 -5.47 4.17
N TYR A 191 -7.84 -4.33 3.65
CA TYR A 191 -8.18 -4.19 2.24
C TYR A 191 -7.01 -4.51 1.33
N ILE A 192 -5.83 -3.92 1.58
CA ILE A 192 -4.61 -4.13 0.79
C ILE A 192 -4.24 -5.62 0.77
N TYR A 193 -4.19 -6.25 1.94
CA TYR A 193 -3.82 -7.66 2.06
C TYR A 193 -4.77 -8.60 1.32
N ILE A 194 -6.08 -8.38 1.46
CA ILE A 194 -7.10 -9.20 0.78
C ILE A 194 -7.05 -8.99 -0.73
N MET A 195 -6.80 -7.74 -1.18
CA MET A 195 -6.65 -7.42 -2.60
C MET A 195 -5.43 -8.10 -3.23
N ASP A 196 -4.30 -8.11 -2.50
CA ASP A 196 -3.07 -8.81 -2.87
C ASP A 196 -3.31 -10.33 -3.00
N ALA A 197 -3.90 -10.92 -1.96
CA ALA A 197 -4.25 -12.33 -1.97
C ALA A 197 -5.23 -12.70 -3.09
N TYR A 198 -6.16 -11.80 -3.43
CA TYR A 198 -7.11 -11.99 -4.53
C TYR A 198 -6.42 -11.93 -5.90
N GLU A 199 -5.50 -11.01 -6.10
CA GLU A 199 -4.74 -10.87 -7.35
C GLU A 199 -3.83 -12.07 -7.59
N ASP A 200 -3.14 -12.53 -6.54
CA ASP A 200 -2.11 -13.56 -6.64
C ASP A 200 -2.66 -14.99 -6.56
N LEU A 201 -3.96 -15.17 -6.26
CA LEU A 201 -4.57 -16.46 -5.97
C LEU A 201 -4.28 -17.54 -7.02
N GLU A 202 -4.46 -17.26 -8.31
CA GLU A 202 -4.25 -18.24 -9.38
C GLU A 202 -2.78 -18.69 -9.47
N GLU A 203 -1.86 -17.75 -9.25
CA GLU A 203 -0.42 -18.03 -9.26
C GLU A 203 -0.01 -18.83 -8.01
N ASP A 204 -0.53 -18.46 -6.85
CA ASP A 204 -0.27 -19.16 -5.58
C ASP A 204 -0.78 -20.60 -5.60
N LEU A 205 -1.98 -20.81 -6.12
CA LEU A 205 -2.54 -22.16 -6.29
C LEU A 205 -1.67 -23.03 -7.23
N ARG A 206 -1.19 -22.44 -8.34
CA ARG A 206 -0.32 -23.13 -9.29
C ARG A 206 1.04 -23.49 -8.68
N LYS A 207 1.60 -22.58 -7.86
CA LYS A 207 2.89 -22.76 -7.18
C LYS A 207 2.78 -23.55 -5.88
N GLN A 208 1.57 -23.87 -5.44
CA GLN A 208 1.29 -24.47 -4.14
C GLN A 208 1.77 -23.61 -2.95
N CYS A 209 1.78 -22.28 -3.14
CA CYS A 209 2.05 -21.33 -2.09
C CYS A 209 0.82 -21.11 -1.20
N TYR A 210 1.07 -20.53 -0.03
CA TYR A 210 -0.01 -20.12 0.87
C TYR A 210 -0.83 -19.00 0.24
N ASN A 211 -2.15 -19.12 0.36
CA ASN A 211 -3.07 -18.02 0.10
C ASN A 211 -4.31 -18.21 1.00
N PRO A 212 -4.69 -17.20 1.81
CA PRO A 212 -5.80 -17.31 2.76
C PRO A 212 -7.17 -17.44 2.10
N LEU A 213 -7.28 -17.14 0.80
CA LEU A 213 -8.52 -17.20 0.04
C LEU A 213 -8.77 -18.59 -0.59
N LYS A 214 -7.82 -19.52 -0.49
CA LYS A 214 -7.90 -20.84 -1.13
C LYS A 214 -9.21 -21.57 -0.83
N ARG A 215 -9.59 -21.67 0.44
CA ARG A 215 -10.85 -22.32 0.85
C ARG A 215 -12.09 -21.56 0.37
N LEU A 216 -12.04 -20.24 0.39
CA LEU A 216 -13.14 -19.41 -0.09
C LEU A 216 -13.32 -19.55 -1.61
N HIS A 217 -12.22 -19.70 -2.35
CA HIS A 217 -12.21 -19.86 -3.80
C HIS A 217 -12.96 -21.11 -4.29
N GLU A 218 -13.07 -22.15 -3.46
CA GLU A 218 -13.82 -23.39 -3.78
C GLU A 218 -15.35 -23.19 -3.79
N ARG A 219 -15.83 -22.05 -3.33
CA ARG A 219 -17.27 -21.75 -3.25
C ARG A 219 -17.79 -21.15 -4.56
N ALA A 220 -19.00 -21.50 -4.93
CA ALA A 220 -19.67 -20.97 -6.12
C ALA A 220 -19.92 -19.44 -6.06
N ASP A 221 -20.04 -18.87 -4.84
CA ASP A 221 -20.28 -17.46 -4.59
C ASP A 221 -18.99 -16.65 -4.29
N TYR A 222 -17.82 -17.23 -4.61
CA TYR A 222 -16.50 -16.65 -4.29
C TYR A 222 -16.34 -15.17 -4.70
N GLU A 223 -16.65 -14.85 -5.96
CA GLU A 223 -16.47 -13.48 -6.48
C GLU A 223 -17.35 -12.46 -5.73
N GLU A 224 -18.57 -12.83 -5.43
CA GLU A 224 -19.48 -11.99 -4.65
C GLU A 224 -19.00 -11.81 -3.21
N GLN A 225 -18.54 -12.90 -2.57
CA GLN A 225 -18.00 -12.86 -1.21
C GLN A 225 -16.76 -11.96 -1.12
N ILE A 226 -15.82 -12.09 -2.05
CA ILE A 226 -14.63 -11.21 -2.10
C ILE A 226 -15.02 -9.76 -2.26
N ARG A 227 -15.93 -9.46 -3.20
CA ARG A 227 -16.39 -8.09 -3.41
C ARG A 227 -17.02 -7.51 -2.15
N GLN A 228 -17.86 -8.28 -1.45
CA GLN A 228 -18.49 -7.85 -0.20
C GLN A 228 -17.46 -7.60 0.90
N ILE A 229 -16.46 -8.45 1.06
CA ILE A 229 -15.38 -8.29 2.04
C ILE A 229 -14.59 -7.01 1.73
N LEU A 230 -14.18 -6.80 0.48
CA LEU A 230 -13.45 -5.60 0.06
C LEU A 230 -14.28 -4.33 0.27
N CYS A 231 -15.57 -4.35 -0.11
CA CYS A 231 -16.49 -3.23 0.13
C CYS A 231 -16.59 -2.90 1.62
N MET A 232 -16.72 -3.91 2.48
CA MET A 232 -16.82 -3.69 3.93
C MET A 232 -15.54 -3.05 4.48
N MET A 233 -14.35 -3.53 4.08
CA MET A 233 -13.08 -2.97 4.55
C MET A 233 -12.92 -1.51 4.13
N ILE A 234 -13.20 -1.19 2.86
CA ILE A 234 -13.01 0.19 2.39
C ILE A 234 -14.10 1.13 2.91
N ALA A 235 -15.31 0.65 3.16
CA ALA A 235 -16.37 1.43 3.77
C ALA A 235 -16.03 1.83 5.21
N GLU A 236 -15.51 0.91 6.02
CA GLU A 236 -15.04 1.21 7.38
C GLU A 236 -13.85 2.19 7.36
N CYS A 237 -12.88 1.99 6.46
CA CYS A 237 -11.77 2.91 6.26
C CYS A 237 -12.26 4.32 5.91
N SER A 238 -13.18 4.44 4.97
CA SER A 238 -13.76 5.71 4.51
C SER A 238 -14.59 6.39 5.61
N ALA A 239 -15.34 5.62 6.39
CA ALA A 239 -16.10 6.13 7.51
C ALA A 239 -15.20 6.74 8.62
N GLU A 240 -14.03 6.15 8.86
CA GLU A 240 -13.05 6.74 9.78
C GLU A 240 -12.36 7.97 9.16
N PHE A 241 -12.04 7.93 7.84
CA PHE A 241 -11.50 9.09 7.14
C PHE A 241 -12.41 10.33 7.23
N GLU A 242 -13.71 10.18 7.03
CA GLU A 242 -14.66 11.30 7.06
C GLU A 242 -14.82 11.94 8.46
N LYS A 243 -14.29 11.33 9.53
CA LYS A 243 -14.21 11.94 10.86
C LYS A 243 -13.01 12.87 11.04
N LEU A 244 -12.02 12.78 10.13
CA LEU A 244 -10.81 13.59 10.19
C LEU A 244 -11.08 14.98 9.56
N PRO A 245 -10.58 16.08 10.15
CA PRO A 245 -10.77 17.43 9.63
C PRO A 245 -9.82 17.74 8.45
N CYS A 246 -9.78 16.87 7.47
CA CYS A 246 -8.96 17.03 6.28
C CYS A 246 -9.63 18.02 5.32
N LEU A 247 -9.16 19.28 5.29
CA LEU A 247 -9.68 20.30 4.39
C LEU A 247 -8.83 20.46 3.12
N LEU A 248 -7.51 20.28 3.25
CA LEU A 248 -6.59 20.36 2.14
C LEU A 248 -6.57 19.04 1.38
N ASP A 249 -6.61 19.10 0.04
CA ASP A 249 -6.48 17.93 -0.83
C ASP A 249 -7.55 16.84 -0.63
N VAL A 250 -8.67 17.18 0.02
CA VAL A 250 -9.75 16.24 0.32
C VAL A 250 -10.34 15.58 -0.95
N ASP A 251 -10.40 16.31 -2.08
CA ASP A 251 -10.87 15.77 -3.36
C ASP A 251 -9.94 14.65 -3.86
N ILE A 252 -8.62 14.76 -3.62
CA ILE A 252 -7.65 13.70 -3.96
C ILE A 252 -7.84 12.50 -3.04
N LEU A 253 -7.98 12.71 -1.73
CA LEU A 253 -8.16 11.64 -0.75
C LEU A 253 -9.45 10.87 -0.99
N ARG A 254 -10.56 11.56 -1.28
CA ARG A 254 -11.84 10.91 -1.64
C ARG A 254 -11.76 10.16 -2.94
N ASN A 255 -11.15 10.73 -3.98
CA ASN A 255 -10.94 10.02 -5.24
C ASN A 255 -10.16 8.72 -5.04
N ILE A 256 -9.13 8.70 -4.18
CA ILE A 256 -8.37 7.48 -3.87
C ILE A 256 -9.27 6.46 -3.15
N LEU A 257 -9.95 6.87 -2.07
CA LEU A 257 -10.71 5.95 -1.20
C LEU A 257 -12.02 5.44 -1.83
N TYR A 258 -12.67 6.24 -2.69
CA TYR A 258 -13.97 5.85 -3.26
C TYR A 258 -13.84 5.21 -4.65
N ASP A 259 -12.85 5.63 -5.44
CA ASP A 259 -12.71 5.19 -6.83
C ASP A 259 -11.38 4.48 -7.08
N GLY A 260 -10.28 5.08 -6.65
CA GLY A 260 -8.92 4.65 -6.99
C GLY A 260 -8.55 3.27 -6.48
N VAL A 261 -8.94 2.93 -5.26
CA VAL A 261 -8.71 1.61 -4.65
C VAL A 261 -9.30 0.47 -5.49
N TRP A 262 -10.35 0.73 -6.26
CA TRP A 262 -11.02 -0.26 -7.11
C TRP A 262 -10.35 -0.51 -8.46
N ASN A 263 -9.35 0.30 -8.85
CA ASN A 263 -8.69 0.19 -10.15
C ASN A 263 -8.14 -1.23 -10.41
N ARG A 264 -7.52 -1.83 -9.40
CA ARG A 264 -6.90 -3.15 -9.54
C ARG A 264 -7.95 -4.24 -9.63
N TYR A 265 -8.96 -4.20 -8.75
CA TYR A 265 -10.10 -5.12 -8.79
C TYR A 265 -10.80 -5.08 -10.14
N ASN A 266 -11.14 -3.89 -10.63
CA ASN A 266 -11.83 -3.70 -11.92
C ASN A 266 -10.99 -4.23 -13.10
N LYS A 267 -9.66 -4.05 -13.06
CA LYS A 267 -8.75 -4.59 -14.08
C LYS A 267 -8.77 -6.12 -14.10
N ILE A 268 -8.77 -6.77 -12.93
CA ILE A 268 -8.85 -8.24 -12.81
C ILE A 268 -10.19 -8.73 -13.35
N GLN A 269 -11.30 -8.10 -12.94
CA GLN A 269 -12.64 -8.46 -13.42
C GLN A 269 -12.75 -8.35 -14.95
N LYS A 270 -12.24 -7.26 -15.52
CA LYS A 270 -12.23 -7.08 -16.98
C LYS A 270 -11.45 -8.20 -17.68
N LYS A 271 -10.29 -8.57 -17.16
CA LYS A 271 -9.48 -9.66 -17.73
C LYS A 271 -10.23 -11.00 -17.69
N LYS A 272 -10.86 -11.33 -16.55
CA LYS A 272 -11.67 -12.57 -16.41
C LYS A 272 -12.82 -12.63 -17.43
N LEU A 273 -13.51 -11.52 -17.64
CA LEU A 273 -14.60 -11.43 -18.63
C LEU A 273 -14.10 -11.63 -20.08
N GLU A 274 -12.97 -11.03 -20.44
CA GLU A 274 -12.36 -11.19 -21.76
C GLU A 274 -11.89 -12.63 -22.02
N GLU A 275 -11.35 -13.30 -21.02
CA GLU A 275 -10.92 -14.71 -21.11
C GLU A 275 -12.12 -15.66 -21.20
N GLY A 276 -13.20 -15.39 -20.47
CA GLY A 276 -14.45 -16.15 -20.55
C GLY A 276 -15.11 -16.08 -21.94
N ASN A 277 -15.15 -14.88 -22.51
CA ASN A 277 -15.71 -14.69 -23.86
C ASN A 277 -14.90 -15.43 -24.93
N LYS A 278 -13.56 -15.43 -24.86
CA LYS A 278 -12.69 -16.16 -25.79
C LYS A 278 -12.88 -17.68 -25.73
N LYS A 279 -13.09 -18.24 -24.52
CA LYS A 279 -13.37 -19.67 -24.37
C LYS A 279 -14.71 -20.06 -24.99
N ASN A 280 -15.76 -19.27 -24.78
CA ASN A 280 -17.08 -19.53 -25.36
C ASN A 280 -17.07 -19.42 -26.91
N GLU A 281 -16.27 -18.50 -27.48
CA GLU A 281 -16.10 -18.41 -28.94
C GLU A 281 -15.35 -19.62 -29.53
N GLN A 282 -14.37 -20.18 -28.81
CA GLN A 282 -13.64 -21.37 -29.24
C GLN A 282 -14.44 -22.66 -29.10
N GLU A 283 -15.35 -22.77 -28.13
CA GLU A 283 -16.25 -23.91 -27.95
C GLU A 283 -17.44 -23.91 -28.94
N SER A 284 -17.69 -22.78 -29.59
CA SER A 284 -18.78 -22.61 -30.59
C SER A 284 -18.34 -22.80 -32.05
N LEU A 285 -17.04 -23.10 -32.29
CA LEU A 285 -16.45 -23.44 -33.59
C LEU A 285 -16.14 -24.93 -33.70
#